data_232a3be1fbbdd988eebfb4228e89b2cd
#
_entry.id   232a3be1fbbdd988eebfb4228e89b2cd
#
_cell.length_a   1.000
_cell.length_b   1.000
_cell.length_c   1.000
_cell.angle_alpha   90.00
_cell.angle_beta   90.00
_cell.angle_gamma   90.00
#
_symmetry.space_group_name_H-M   'P 1'
#
loop_
_entity.id
_entity.type
_entity.pdbx_description
1 polymer ?
#
loop_
_entity_poly.entity_id
_entity_poly.type
_entity_poly.pdbx_seq_one_letter_code
_entity_poly.pdbx_strand_id
1 'polypeptide(L)'
;QPNMSVEDFKWIAEQSKGRCNQFALGGRGDPDQHEHFEEILKICRENVLVPNFTTSGYGMTPEIAKLCKQYCGAVAVSWYRSEYTLRAIQMLLDAGIKTNIHYVLGNNSIDEAIERLKNNDFPKCINAIIFLLHKPVGLGQESNVLKFDDERVKEFFHIIDTQQFDFKIGFDSCTVPALINMTSNINEDSFD
;
A
#
# COMPACT_ATOMS: atom_id res chain seq x y z
N GLN A 1 -3.79 1.00 23.02
CA GLN A 1 -2.88 2.15 23.16
C GLN A 1 -3.62 3.39 22.67
N PRO A 2 -3.45 4.54 23.34
CA PRO A 2 -3.99 5.80 22.82
C PRO A 2 -3.29 6.19 21.52
N ASN A 3 -3.94 7.05 20.73
CA ASN A 3 -3.34 7.66 19.57
C ASN A 3 -2.17 8.57 20.00
N MET A 4 -1.24 8.84 19.08
CA MET A 4 -0.17 9.81 19.29
C MET A 4 -0.79 11.21 19.46
N SER A 5 -0.28 12.00 20.41
CA SER A 5 -0.73 13.39 20.56
C SER A 5 -0.29 14.25 19.36
N VAL A 6 -1.02 15.32 19.08
CA VAL A 6 -0.64 16.27 18.03
C VAL A 6 0.69 16.95 18.36
N GLU A 7 0.94 17.22 19.63
CA GLU A 7 2.19 17.83 20.12
C GLU A 7 3.40 16.93 19.85
N ASP A 8 3.29 15.64 20.18
CA ASP A 8 4.35 14.66 19.90
C ASP A 8 4.59 14.53 18.40
N PHE A 9 3.51 14.44 17.62
CA PHE A 9 3.61 14.37 16.16
C PHE A 9 4.27 15.61 15.56
N LYS A 10 3.90 16.80 16.03
CA LYS A 10 4.49 18.06 15.60
C LYS A 10 5.99 18.10 15.90
N TRP A 11 6.39 17.71 17.09
CA TRP A 11 7.80 17.63 17.45
C TRP A 11 8.58 16.68 16.51
N ILE A 12 8.04 15.50 16.20
CA ILE A 12 8.65 14.55 15.26
C ILE A 12 8.77 15.16 13.87
N ALA A 13 7.72 15.82 13.38
CA ALA A 13 7.71 16.45 12.06
C ALA A 13 8.75 17.56 11.95
N GLU A 14 8.89 18.41 12.98
CA GLU A 14 9.91 19.45 13.05
C GLU A 14 11.33 18.90 13.02
N GLN A 15 11.60 17.80 13.77
CA GLN A 15 12.90 17.11 13.75
C GLN A 15 13.21 16.45 12.40
N SER A 16 12.19 16.11 11.63
CA SER A 16 12.32 15.44 10.33
C SER A 16 12.51 16.40 9.16
N LYS A 17 12.24 17.67 9.36
CA LYS A 17 12.36 18.72 8.34
C LYS A 17 13.76 18.77 7.74
N GLY A 18 13.84 18.66 6.41
CA GLY A 18 15.12 18.64 5.68
C GLY A 18 15.92 17.34 5.79
N ARG A 19 15.41 16.33 6.51
CA ARG A 19 16.05 15.00 6.64
C ARG A 19 15.33 13.94 5.80
N CYS A 20 14.04 14.11 5.56
CA CYS A 20 13.25 13.28 4.66
C CYS A 20 12.22 14.13 3.93
N ASN A 21 11.72 13.62 2.79
CA ASN A 21 10.73 14.30 1.96
C ASN A 21 9.31 13.74 2.14
N GLN A 22 9.19 12.55 2.72
CA GLN A 22 7.92 11.84 2.86
C GLN A 22 7.77 11.27 4.27
N PHE A 23 6.54 11.26 4.75
CA PHE A 23 6.12 10.58 5.98
C PHE A 23 5.14 9.46 5.64
N ALA A 24 5.49 8.24 6.02
CA ALA A 24 4.57 7.12 6.05
C ALA A 24 3.82 7.17 7.39
N LEU A 25 2.59 7.70 7.37
CA LEU A 25 1.72 7.67 8.53
C LEU A 25 1.19 6.25 8.70
N GLY A 26 1.33 5.72 9.89
CA GLY A 26 0.93 4.35 10.18
C GLY A 26 0.90 4.08 11.67
N GLY A 27 0.41 2.91 12.02
CA GLY A 27 0.28 2.49 13.39
C GLY A 27 -0.54 1.20 13.48
N ARG A 28 -1.20 0.99 14.61
CA ARG A 28 -2.03 -0.20 14.84
C ARG A 28 -3.42 -0.08 14.20
N GLY A 29 -3.86 1.12 13.86
CA GLY A 29 -5.16 1.41 13.22
C GLY A 29 -4.97 2.18 11.92
N ASP A 30 -6.09 2.54 11.32
CA ASP A 30 -6.11 3.35 10.12
C ASP A 30 -5.83 4.83 10.46
N PRO A 31 -4.82 5.47 9.85
CA PRO A 31 -4.47 6.86 10.16
C PRO A 31 -5.60 7.85 9.91
N ASP A 32 -6.44 7.60 8.91
CA ASP A 32 -7.61 8.43 8.56
C ASP A 32 -8.73 8.37 9.62
N GLN A 33 -8.60 7.51 10.62
CA GLN A 33 -9.51 7.44 11.77
C GLN A 33 -8.99 8.21 13.00
N HIS A 34 -7.83 8.88 12.88
CA HIS A 34 -7.32 9.70 13.96
C HIS A 34 -8.18 10.96 14.12
N GLU A 35 -8.55 11.31 15.35
CA GLU A 35 -9.42 12.46 15.67
C GLU A 35 -8.87 13.81 15.17
N HIS A 36 -7.55 13.92 15.01
CA HIS A 36 -6.85 15.10 14.49
C HIS A 36 -6.21 14.86 13.12
N PHE A 37 -6.79 13.98 12.30
CA PHE A 37 -6.18 13.57 11.02
C PHE A 37 -5.84 14.75 10.11
N GLU A 38 -6.77 15.69 9.92
CA GLU A 38 -6.52 16.88 9.10
C GLU A 38 -5.36 17.73 9.61
N GLU A 39 -5.29 17.92 10.93
CA GLU A 39 -4.22 18.70 11.58
C GLU A 39 -2.86 18.03 11.38
N ILE A 40 -2.78 16.71 11.52
CA ILE A 40 -1.57 15.91 11.24
C ILE A 40 -1.10 16.09 9.79
N LEU A 41 -2.02 16.06 8.82
CA LEU A 41 -1.69 16.28 7.42
C LEU A 41 -1.14 17.71 7.18
N LYS A 42 -1.73 18.73 7.82
CA LYS A 42 -1.25 20.12 7.75
C LYS A 42 0.14 20.26 8.33
N ILE A 43 0.40 19.69 9.51
CA ILE A 43 1.73 19.71 10.15
C ILE A 43 2.78 19.09 9.23
N CYS A 44 2.48 17.99 8.54
CA CYS A 44 3.40 17.43 7.55
C CYS A 44 3.78 18.47 6.50
N ARG A 45 2.79 19.12 5.88
CA ARG A 45 3.04 20.10 4.80
C ARG A 45 3.76 21.36 5.27
N GLU A 46 3.47 21.84 6.45
CA GLU A 46 4.18 22.97 7.08
C GLU A 46 5.67 22.68 7.30
N ASN A 47 6.01 21.40 7.48
CA ASN A 47 7.38 20.93 7.62
C ASN A 47 8.00 20.40 6.32
N VAL A 48 7.36 20.68 5.16
CA VAL A 48 7.83 20.25 3.83
C VAL A 48 7.89 18.73 3.68
N LEU A 49 7.04 18.02 4.41
CA LEU A 49 6.91 16.57 4.36
C LEU A 49 5.66 16.18 3.56
N VAL A 50 5.76 15.17 2.72
CA VAL A 50 4.62 14.63 1.96
C VAL A 50 4.05 13.44 2.73
N PRO A 51 2.85 13.54 3.36
CA PRO A 51 2.25 12.42 4.03
C PRO A 51 1.72 11.39 3.03
N ASN A 52 1.96 10.13 3.33
CA ASN A 52 1.38 8.97 2.67
C ASN A 52 0.92 7.99 3.76
N PHE A 53 -0.10 7.20 3.49
CA PHE A 53 -0.56 6.21 4.47
C PHE A 53 -1.25 5.03 3.81
N THR A 54 -1.46 3.99 4.62
CA THR A 54 -2.27 2.83 4.26
C THR A 54 -3.50 2.78 5.16
N THR A 55 -4.66 2.51 4.58
CA THR A 55 -5.93 2.35 5.28
C THR A 55 -6.61 1.04 4.91
N SER A 56 -7.46 0.53 5.79
CA SER A 56 -8.41 -0.54 5.45
C SER A 56 -9.52 -0.03 4.51
N GLY A 57 -9.77 1.28 4.53
CA GLY A 57 -10.87 1.94 3.85
C GLY A 57 -12.19 1.94 4.61
N TYR A 58 -12.24 1.32 5.79
CA TYR A 58 -13.49 1.15 6.55
C TYR A 58 -14.18 2.48 6.88
N GLY A 59 -13.41 3.48 7.30
CA GLY A 59 -13.91 4.81 7.67
C GLY A 59 -13.75 5.88 6.58
N MET A 60 -13.37 5.51 5.37
CA MET A 60 -13.16 6.49 4.28
C MET A 60 -14.47 7.20 3.92
N THR A 61 -14.40 8.52 3.82
CA THR A 61 -15.50 9.38 3.37
C THR A 61 -15.04 10.29 2.24
N PRO A 62 -15.96 10.89 1.46
CA PRO A 62 -15.59 11.86 0.43
C PRO A 62 -14.81 13.07 0.97
N GLU A 63 -15.07 13.48 2.21
CA GLU A 63 -14.36 14.58 2.88
C GLU A 63 -12.91 14.18 3.18
N ILE A 64 -12.71 12.97 3.73
CA ILE A 64 -11.36 12.41 3.96
C ILE A 64 -10.61 12.27 2.64
N ALA A 65 -11.25 11.76 1.59
CA ALA A 65 -10.64 11.64 0.27
C ALA A 65 -10.20 13.00 -0.32
N LYS A 66 -10.97 14.07 -0.08
CA LYS A 66 -10.57 15.45 -0.46
C LYS A 66 -9.36 15.94 0.33
N LEU A 67 -9.29 15.67 1.64
CA LEU A 67 -8.12 15.97 2.46
C LEU A 67 -6.88 15.22 1.93
N CYS A 68 -7.04 13.95 1.59
CA CYS A 68 -5.97 13.16 0.98
C CYS A 68 -5.47 13.81 -0.32
N LYS A 69 -6.38 14.24 -1.20
CA LYS A 69 -6.02 14.94 -2.44
C LYS A 69 -5.25 16.23 -2.18
N GLN A 70 -5.63 16.96 -1.14
CA GLN A 70 -5.02 18.25 -0.82
C GLN A 70 -3.62 18.09 -0.22
N TYR A 71 -3.41 17.09 0.62
CA TYR A 71 -2.22 16.98 1.45
C TYR A 71 -1.33 15.78 1.13
N CYS A 72 -1.88 14.63 0.73
CA CYS A 72 -1.11 13.40 0.56
C CYS A 72 -0.43 13.30 -0.81
N GLY A 73 0.66 12.56 -0.88
CA GLY A 73 1.30 12.18 -2.15
C GLY A 73 0.60 10.98 -2.79
N ALA A 74 0.25 9.99 -1.98
CA ALA A 74 -0.50 8.80 -2.35
C ALA A 74 -1.22 8.22 -1.13
N VAL A 75 -2.23 7.40 -1.37
CA VAL A 75 -2.90 6.59 -0.36
C VAL A 75 -2.94 5.14 -0.83
N ALA A 76 -2.58 4.21 0.04
CA ALA A 76 -2.74 2.79 -0.22
C ALA A 76 -3.96 2.24 0.52
N VAL A 77 -4.71 1.36 -0.13
CA VAL A 77 -5.83 0.64 0.49
C VAL A 77 -5.47 -0.83 0.61
N SER A 78 -5.58 -1.38 1.82
CA SER A 78 -5.36 -2.81 2.05
C SER A 78 -6.45 -3.64 1.38
N TRP A 79 -6.05 -4.68 0.64
CA TRP A 79 -6.98 -5.51 -0.13
C TRP A 79 -7.71 -6.52 0.74
N TYR A 80 -8.78 -6.06 1.42
CA TYR A 80 -9.63 -6.94 2.23
C TYR A 80 -10.83 -7.54 1.48
N ARG A 81 -11.01 -7.24 0.19
CA ARG A 81 -12.08 -7.79 -0.68
C ARG A 81 -13.48 -7.41 -0.23
N SER A 82 -13.61 -6.42 0.63
CA SER A 82 -14.88 -5.97 1.20
C SER A 82 -15.48 -4.84 0.37
N GLU A 83 -16.78 -4.62 0.52
CA GLU A 83 -17.45 -3.49 -0.13
C GLU A 83 -16.88 -2.14 0.30
N TYR A 84 -16.47 -1.99 1.57
CA TYR A 84 -15.88 -0.74 2.04
C TYR A 84 -14.49 -0.51 1.43
N THR A 85 -13.70 -1.56 1.18
CA THR A 85 -12.42 -1.47 0.47
C THR A 85 -12.62 -0.92 -0.94
N LEU A 86 -13.56 -1.50 -1.70
CA LEU A 86 -13.85 -1.06 -3.06
C LEU A 86 -14.41 0.37 -3.10
N ARG A 87 -15.30 0.72 -2.16
CA ARG A 87 -15.81 2.09 -2.04
C ARG A 87 -14.72 3.10 -1.71
N ALA A 88 -13.80 2.76 -0.80
CA ALA A 88 -12.68 3.64 -0.45
C ALA A 88 -11.75 3.88 -1.65
N ILE A 89 -11.41 2.83 -2.40
CA ILE A 89 -10.64 2.96 -3.63
C ILE A 89 -11.33 3.91 -4.60
N GLN A 90 -12.66 3.73 -4.83
CA GLN A 90 -13.42 4.59 -5.74
C GLN A 90 -13.44 6.04 -5.26
N MET A 91 -13.69 6.31 -3.97
CA MET A 91 -13.69 7.67 -3.41
C MET A 91 -12.34 8.38 -3.59
N LEU A 92 -11.24 7.65 -3.40
CA LEU A 92 -9.89 8.18 -3.59
C LEU A 92 -9.61 8.48 -5.07
N LEU A 93 -10.01 7.59 -5.98
CA LEU A 93 -9.88 7.78 -7.43
C LEU A 93 -10.73 8.98 -7.90
N ASP A 94 -11.98 9.10 -7.43
CA ASP A 94 -12.87 10.21 -7.76
C ASP A 94 -12.32 11.57 -7.25
N ALA A 95 -11.65 11.55 -6.10
CA ALA A 95 -10.92 12.72 -5.60
C ALA A 95 -9.65 13.03 -6.40
N GLY A 96 -9.18 12.11 -7.23
CA GLY A 96 -8.00 12.27 -8.08
C GLY A 96 -6.67 12.16 -7.34
N ILE A 97 -6.62 11.42 -6.21
CA ILE A 97 -5.38 11.09 -5.51
C ILE A 97 -4.75 9.83 -6.11
N LYS A 98 -3.42 9.74 -6.11
CA LYS A 98 -2.71 8.50 -6.44
C LYS A 98 -3.11 7.41 -5.46
N THR A 99 -3.81 6.40 -5.94
CA THR A 99 -4.36 5.31 -5.12
C THR A 99 -3.62 4.02 -5.45
N ASN A 100 -3.05 3.40 -4.42
CA ASN A 100 -2.39 2.10 -4.52
C ASN A 100 -3.23 1.04 -3.80
N ILE A 101 -3.01 -0.21 -4.17
CA ILE A 101 -3.52 -1.37 -3.43
C ILE A 101 -2.34 -2.04 -2.72
N HIS A 102 -2.46 -2.31 -1.43
CA HIS A 102 -1.58 -3.20 -0.70
C HIS A 102 -2.20 -4.59 -0.64
N TYR A 103 -1.57 -5.53 -1.30
CA TYR A 103 -2.02 -6.92 -1.40
C TYR A 103 -1.09 -7.84 -0.61
N VAL A 104 -1.58 -8.44 0.47
CA VAL A 104 -0.78 -9.42 1.23
C VAL A 104 -0.77 -10.74 0.46
N LEU A 105 0.41 -11.12 -0.03
CA LEU A 105 0.66 -12.34 -0.78
C LEU A 105 1.03 -13.47 0.18
N GLY A 106 0.17 -14.43 0.30
CA GLY A 106 0.32 -15.60 1.17
C GLY A 106 -0.32 -16.84 0.56
N ASN A 107 -0.18 -17.97 1.24
CA ASN A 107 -0.68 -19.25 0.76
C ASN A 107 -2.20 -19.26 0.46
N ASN A 108 -2.98 -18.47 1.21
CA ASN A 108 -4.43 -18.37 1.07
C ASN A 108 -4.89 -17.26 0.08
N SER A 109 -3.96 -16.53 -0.53
CA SER A 109 -4.28 -15.39 -1.40
C SER A 109 -3.56 -15.41 -2.75
N ILE A 110 -2.58 -16.30 -2.94
CA ILE A 110 -1.79 -16.34 -4.18
C ILE A 110 -2.63 -16.78 -5.39
N ASP A 111 -3.55 -17.72 -5.20
CA ASP A 111 -4.41 -18.21 -6.30
C ASP A 111 -5.33 -17.09 -6.80
N GLU A 112 -5.89 -16.28 -5.90
CA GLU A 112 -6.67 -15.09 -6.28
C GLU A 112 -5.79 -14.05 -6.99
N ALA A 113 -4.57 -13.82 -6.50
CA ALA A 113 -3.64 -12.87 -7.12
C ALA A 113 -3.33 -13.28 -8.58
N ILE A 114 -3.04 -14.57 -8.81
CA ILE A 114 -2.80 -15.15 -10.12
C ILE A 114 -4.01 -14.96 -11.04
N GLU A 115 -5.20 -15.31 -10.56
CA GLU A 115 -6.44 -15.20 -11.35
C GLU A 115 -6.72 -13.74 -11.74
N ARG A 116 -6.61 -12.81 -10.79
CA ARG A 116 -6.84 -11.39 -11.04
C ARG A 116 -5.82 -10.77 -11.99
N LEU A 117 -4.55 -11.14 -11.86
CA LEU A 117 -3.51 -10.68 -12.79
C LEU A 117 -3.78 -11.21 -14.21
N LYS A 118 -4.07 -12.50 -14.39
CA LYS A 118 -4.40 -13.10 -15.69
C LYS A 118 -5.57 -12.40 -16.38
N ASN A 119 -6.60 -12.06 -15.61
CA ASN A 119 -7.83 -11.47 -16.12
C ASN A 119 -7.80 -9.93 -16.14
N ASN A 120 -6.71 -9.31 -15.66
CA ASN A 120 -6.63 -7.86 -15.42
C ASN A 120 -7.84 -7.33 -14.62
N ASP A 121 -8.23 -8.08 -13.56
CA ASP A 121 -9.44 -7.88 -12.76
C ASP A 121 -9.12 -7.21 -11.42
N PHE A 122 -8.44 -6.09 -11.47
CA PHE A 122 -8.28 -5.14 -10.38
C PHE A 122 -9.04 -3.84 -10.68
N PRO A 123 -9.37 -3.02 -9.67
CA PRO A 123 -10.00 -1.72 -9.90
C PRO A 123 -9.22 -0.90 -10.93
N LYS A 124 -9.93 -0.31 -11.90
CA LYS A 124 -9.30 0.48 -12.96
C LYS A 124 -8.78 1.82 -12.42
N CYS A 125 -7.82 2.40 -13.13
CA CYS A 125 -7.22 3.71 -12.82
C CYS A 125 -6.44 3.76 -11.49
N ILE A 126 -6.17 2.64 -10.86
CA ILE A 126 -5.23 2.60 -9.72
C ILE A 126 -3.81 2.90 -10.21
N ASN A 127 -2.99 3.51 -9.33
CA ASN A 127 -1.61 3.83 -9.68
C ASN A 127 -0.70 2.59 -9.61
N ALA A 128 -0.84 1.78 -8.56
CA ALA A 128 -0.02 0.59 -8.36
C ALA A 128 -0.69 -0.46 -7.48
N ILE A 129 -0.26 -1.71 -7.64
CA ILE A 129 -0.47 -2.78 -6.65
C ILE A 129 0.89 -3.11 -6.04
N ILE A 130 0.96 -3.06 -4.71
CA ILE A 130 2.15 -3.42 -3.96
C ILE A 130 1.89 -4.76 -3.29
N PHE A 131 2.59 -5.79 -3.73
CA PHE A 131 2.52 -7.12 -3.13
C PHE A 131 3.43 -7.19 -1.91
N LEU A 132 2.84 -7.47 -0.76
CA LEU A 132 3.50 -7.59 0.53
C LEU A 132 3.56 -9.07 0.90
N LEU A 133 4.76 -9.63 1.01
CA LEU A 133 4.91 -11.03 1.38
C LEU A 133 4.40 -11.26 2.80
N HIS A 134 3.51 -12.26 2.97
CA HIS A 134 3.01 -12.64 4.28
C HIS A 134 4.16 -13.12 5.18
N LYS A 135 4.19 -12.59 6.40
CA LYS A 135 5.20 -12.93 7.42
C LYS A 135 4.51 -13.54 8.63
N PRO A 136 5.02 -14.63 9.19
CA PRO A 136 4.45 -15.29 10.37
C PRO A 136 4.86 -14.56 11.66
N VAL A 137 4.58 -13.25 11.72
CA VAL A 137 4.90 -12.40 12.88
C VAL A 137 3.64 -11.66 13.35
N GLY A 138 3.56 -11.36 14.62
CA GLY A 138 2.40 -10.70 15.20
C GLY A 138 1.14 -11.56 15.07
N LEU A 139 0.18 -11.16 14.25
CA LEU A 139 -1.04 -11.91 13.94
C LEU A 139 -0.90 -12.84 12.73
N GLY A 140 0.26 -12.85 12.08
CA GLY A 140 0.53 -13.71 10.94
C GLY A 140 0.62 -15.19 11.34
N GLN A 141 0.13 -16.09 10.47
CA GLN A 141 0.08 -17.52 10.71
C GLN A 141 1.10 -18.26 9.84
N GLU A 142 1.83 -19.21 10.40
CA GLU A 142 2.78 -20.08 9.66
C GLU A 142 2.14 -20.79 8.47
N SER A 143 0.88 -21.21 8.61
CA SER A 143 0.14 -21.89 7.54
C SER A 143 -0.06 -21.04 6.29
N ASN A 144 0.10 -19.74 6.39
CA ASN A 144 -0.06 -18.79 5.28
C ASN A 144 1.27 -18.36 4.63
N VAL A 145 2.39 -18.92 5.09
CA VAL A 145 3.71 -18.62 4.50
C VAL A 145 3.83 -19.33 3.14
N LEU A 146 4.22 -18.59 2.13
CA LEU A 146 4.57 -19.14 0.81
C LEU A 146 5.99 -19.67 0.81
N LYS A 147 6.19 -20.83 0.21
CA LYS A 147 7.50 -21.38 -0.06
C LYS A 147 7.98 -20.94 -1.45
N PHE A 148 9.26 -20.64 -1.59
CA PHE A 148 9.82 -20.21 -2.87
C PHE A 148 9.80 -21.30 -3.96
N ASP A 149 9.75 -22.57 -3.58
CA ASP A 149 9.65 -23.72 -4.49
C ASP A 149 8.20 -24.07 -4.89
N ASP A 150 7.20 -23.32 -4.39
CA ASP A 150 5.79 -23.49 -4.77
C ASP A 150 5.59 -23.08 -6.23
N GLU A 151 4.99 -23.98 -7.03
CA GLU A 151 4.74 -23.73 -8.45
C GLU A 151 3.86 -22.49 -8.70
N ARG A 152 2.95 -22.16 -7.77
CA ARG A 152 2.12 -20.95 -7.84
C ARG A 152 2.97 -19.68 -7.74
N VAL A 153 4.06 -19.70 -6.97
CA VAL A 153 4.99 -18.56 -6.88
C VAL A 153 5.70 -18.36 -8.22
N LYS A 154 6.14 -19.44 -8.86
CA LYS A 154 6.73 -19.38 -10.21
C LYS A 154 5.73 -18.84 -11.24
N GLU A 155 4.49 -19.34 -11.21
CA GLU A 155 3.42 -18.89 -12.09
C GLU A 155 3.11 -17.39 -11.88
N PHE A 156 3.01 -16.94 -10.64
CA PHE A 156 2.78 -15.55 -10.28
C PHE A 156 3.85 -14.63 -10.90
N PHE A 157 5.13 -14.95 -10.70
CA PHE A 157 6.21 -14.14 -11.26
C PHE A 157 6.29 -14.24 -12.78
N HIS A 158 5.99 -15.40 -13.37
CA HIS A 158 5.94 -15.56 -14.83
C HIS A 158 4.87 -14.64 -15.46
N ILE A 159 3.70 -14.51 -14.85
CA ILE A 159 2.65 -13.61 -15.32
C ILE A 159 3.15 -12.15 -15.26
N ILE A 160 3.79 -11.76 -14.16
CA ILE A 160 4.32 -10.39 -13.99
C ILE A 160 5.41 -10.08 -15.02
N ASP A 161 6.26 -11.05 -15.33
CA ASP A 161 7.36 -10.90 -16.29
C ASP A 161 6.87 -10.82 -17.75
N THR A 162 5.74 -11.45 -18.08
CA THR A 162 5.28 -11.63 -19.46
C THR A 162 4.06 -10.80 -19.83
N GLN A 163 3.28 -10.34 -18.87
CA GLN A 163 2.03 -9.61 -19.12
C GLN A 163 2.20 -8.11 -18.88
N GLN A 164 1.51 -7.29 -19.68
CA GLN A 164 1.43 -5.85 -19.47
C GLN A 164 0.17 -5.50 -18.66
N PHE A 165 0.31 -4.51 -17.76
CA PHE A 165 -0.76 -4.05 -16.89
C PHE A 165 -1.00 -2.54 -17.05
N ASP A 166 -2.24 -2.10 -16.79
CA ASP A 166 -2.61 -0.68 -16.78
C ASP A 166 -2.19 0.05 -15.48
N PHE A 167 -1.54 -0.68 -14.56
CA PHE A 167 -1.05 -0.19 -13.27
C PHE A 167 0.38 -0.68 -13.05
N LYS A 168 1.09 0.00 -12.15
CA LYS A 168 2.43 -0.43 -11.74
C LYS A 168 2.35 -1.59 -10.76
N ILE A 169 3.36 -2.45 -10.77
CA ILE A 169 3.54 -3.51 -9.79
C ILE A 169 4.76 -3.16 -8.94
N GLY A 170 4.61 -3.30 -7.62
CA GLY A 170 5.68 -3.13 -6.67
C GLY A 170 5.70 -4.26 -5.64
N PHE A 171 6.81 -4.39 -4.93
CA PHE A 171 7.03 -5.42 -3.94
C PHE A 171 7.63 -4.84 -2.66
N ASP A 172 7.38 -5.49 -1.53
CA ASP A 172 8.14 -5.21 -0.33
C ASP A 172 9.56 -5.83 -0.43
N SER A 173 10.48 -5.34 0.39
CA SER A 173 11.89 -5.80 0.39
C SER A 173 12.04 -7.31 0.63
N CYS A 174 11.09 -7.96 1.28
CA CYS A 174 11.13 -9.39 1.55
C CYS A 174 10.82 -10.25 0.32
N THR A 175 10.17 -9.67 -0.69
CA THR A 175 9.84 -10.34 -1.96
C THR A 175 10.98 -10.22 -2.99
N VAL A 176 11.87 -9.25 -2.84
CA VAL A 176 12.95 -8.96 -3.79
C VAL A 176 13.83 -10.18 -4.13
N PRO A 177 14.26 -11.04 -3.19
CA PRO A 177 15.04 -12.23 -3.53
C PRO A 177 14.31 -13.20 -4.47
N ALA A 178 12.98 -13.37 -4.31
CA ALA A 178 12.19 -14.19 -5.21
C ALA A 178 12.07 -13.55 -6.60
N LEU A 179 11.83 -12.24 -6.63
CA LEU A 179 11.74 -11.47 -7.85
C LEU A 179 13.02 -11.61 -8.71
N ILE A 180 14.19 -11.38 -8.13
CA ILE A 180 15.48 -11.48 -8.82
C ILE A 180 15.75 -12.89 -9.37
N ASN A 181 15.33 -13.93 -8.63
CA ASN A 181 15.60 -15.32 -9.04
C ASN A 181 14.58 -15.89 -10.03
N MET A 182 13.39 -15.27 -10.17
CA MET A 182 12.28 -15.85 -10.94
C MET A 182 11.87 -15.03 -12.16
N THR A 183 12.43 -13.83 -12.34
CA THR A 183 12.13 -12.98 -13.50
C THR A 183 13.39 -12.76 -14.32
N SER A 184 13.23 -12.76 -15.64
CA SER A 184 14.33 -12.60 -16.61
C SER A 184 14.48 -11.18 -17.14
N ASN A 185 13.46 -10.33 -16.94
CA ASN A 185 13.36 -8.99 -17.54
C ASN A 185 13.54 -7.84 -16.53
N ILE A 186 13.98 -8.14 -15.32
CA ILE A 186 14.25 -7.09 -14.34
C ILE A 186 15.56 -6.39 -14.72
N ASN A 187 15.44 -5.13 -15.08
CA ASN A 187 16.55 -4.22 -15.24
C ASN A 187 16.93 -3.65 -13.86
N GLU A 188 18.25 -3.48 -13.58
CA GLU A 188 18.72 -2.85 -12.32
C GLU A 188 18.10 -1.45 -12.11
N ASP A 189 17.74 -0.75 -13.17
CA ASP A 189 17.04 0.54 -13.15
C ASP A 189 15.57 0.46 -12.67
N SER A 190 15.06 -0.74 -12.37
CA SER A 190 13.68 -0.95 -11.87
C SER A 190 13.56 -0.89 -10.35
N PHE A 191 14.66 -0.72 -9.64
CA PHE A 191 14.71 -0.58 -8.18
C PHE A 191 14.98 0.88 -7.79
N ASP A 192 13.90 1.66 -7.66
CA ASP A 192 13.92 2.99 -7.03
C ASP A 192 13.54 2.94 -5.55
#